data_6e61e49dcde994fbab63abed28e10be6
#
_entry.id   6e61e49dcde994fbab63abed28e10be6
#
_cell.length_a   1.000
_cell.length_b   1.000
_cell.length_c   1.000
_cell.angle_alpha   90.00
_cell.angle_beta   90.00
_cell.angle_gamma   90.00
#
_symmetry.space_group_name_H-M   'P 1'
#
loop_
_entity.id
_entity.type
_entity.pdbx_description
1 polymer ?
#
loop_
_entity_poly.entity_id
_entity_poly.type
_entity_poly.pdbx_seq_one_letter_code
_entity_poly.pdbx_strand_id
1 'polypeptide(L)'
;MSHTLTTPDTLTRSLDRAYQRCLNIDCDATYGVDEFHTRCTRCGDLLDIAYDWDRNPVPRSLYEFEQMWTRRWDPIRFSGVWRFRELLPYAPIEKIVTVGEGQTLLQQADNVARYVGIRPGKLHLQYEGMNPSGSFKDNGMCAAFTHANMIGARRAACASTGNTSASLAMYCAVTQLMKGVIFIGSGKISYGKLSQALEYGALTVQIAGD
;
A
#
# COMPACT_ATOMS: atom_id res chain seq x y z
N MET A 1 -37.39 -13.40 0.02
CA MET A 1 -36.65 -12.71 1.07
C MET A 1 -35.71 -13.75 1.69
N SER A 2 -34.47 -13.80 1.24
CA SER A 2 -33.45 -14.67 1.80
C SER A 2 -32.35 -13.75 2.37
N HIS A 3 -32.36 -13.57 3.68
CA HIS A 3 -31.27 -12.94 4.40
C HIS A 3 -30.12 -13.94 4.48
N THR A 4 -29.13 -13.81 3.61
CA THR A 4 -27.82 -14.44 3.83
C THR A 4 -27.12 -13.67 4.95
N LEU A 5 -27.21 -14.21 6.15
CA LEU A 5 -26.38 -13.85 7.28
C LEU A 5 -24.91 -14.08 6.87
N THR A 6 -24.16 -12.99 6.66
CA THR A 6 -22.70 -13.04 6.63
C THR A 6 -22.24 -13.52 7.98
N THR A 7 -21.73 -14.73 8.03
CA THR A 7 -21.24 -15.34 9.26
C THR A 7 -20.00 -14.58 9.77
N PRO A 8 -19.89 -14.33 11.09
CA PRO A 8 -18.72 -13.71 11.73
C PRO A 8 -17.40 -14.44 11.47
N ASP A 9 -17.46 -15.66 10.98
CA ASP A 9 -16.36 -16.61 10.85
C ASP A 9 -15.34 -16.27 9.76
N THR A 10 -15.70 -15.47 8.73
CA THR A 10 -14.74 -15.08 7.67
C THR A 10 -13.87 -13.90 8.06
N LEU A 11 -14.38 -12.97 8.84
CA LEU A 11 -13.58 -11.85 9.37
C LEU A 11 -12.60 -12.34 10.43
N THR A 12 -13.03 -13.19 11.35
CA THR A 12 -12.19 -13.76 12.40
C THR A 12 -11.00 -14.54 11.82
N ARG A 13 -11.20 -15.28 10.72
CA ARG A 13 -10.13 -16.08 10.08
C ARG A 13 -9.02 -15.27 9.43
N SER A 14 -9.26 -14.03 8.98
CA SER A 14 -8.19 -13.20 8.41
C SER A 14 -7.37 -12.51 9.49
N LEU A 15 -7.97 -12.15 10.62
CA LEU A 15 -7.32 -11.50 11.75
C LEU A 15 -6.36 -12.45 12.51
N ASP A 16 -6.67 -13.74 12.53
CA ASP A 16 -5.81 -14.77 13.14
C ASP A 16 -4.50 -15.05 12.36
N ARG A 17 -4.36 -14.54 11.15
CA ARG A 17 -3.23 -14.84 10.25
C ARG A 17 -2.15 -13.77 10.25
N ALA A 18 -2.48 -12.57 10.71
CA ALA A 18 -1.59 -11.45 10.82
C ALA A 18 -1.87 -10.68 12.10
N TYR A 19 -0.85 -10.13 12.72
CA TYR A 19 -0.96 -9.34 13.94
C TYR A 19 0.15 -8.29 13.99
N GLN A 20 -0.10 -7.22 14.75
CA GLN A 20 0.94 -6.25 15.07
C GLN A 20 1.77 -6.76 16.25
N ARG A 21 3.08 -6.65 16.19
CA ARG A 21 3.98 -6.98 17.31
C ARG A 21 4.91 -5.81 17.59
N CYS A 22 5.26 -5.64 18.86
CA CYS A 22 6.27 -4.67 19.25
C CYS A 22 7.66 -5.08 18.73
N LEU A 23 8.43 -4.11 18.20
CA LEU A 23 9.81 -4.36 17.77
C LEU A 23 10.80 -4.40 18.91
N ASN A 24 10.43 -3.90 20.09
CA ASN A 24 11.27 -3.99 21.29
C ASN A 24 11.32 -5.44 21.76
N ILE A 25 12.52 -6.02 21.77
CA ILE A 25 12.74 -7.42 22.13
C ILE A 25 12.33 -7.76 23.56
N ASP A 26 12.34 -6.77 24.46
CA ASP A 26 11.93 -6.93 25.86
C ASP A 26 10.42 -6.70 26.07
N CYS A 27 9.69 -6.44 24.99
CA CYS A 27 8.26 -6.17 25.02
C CYS A 27 7.52 -7.12 24.06
N ASP A 28 6.81 -8.06 24.61
CA ASP A 28 6.06 -9.10 23.89
C ASP A 28 4.63 -8.68 23.50
N ALA A 29 4.32 -7.37 23.51
CA ALA A 29 3.00 -6.86 23.21
C ALA A 29 2.60 -7.13 21.75
N THR A 30 1.39 -7.65 21.57
CA THR A 30 0.76 -7.88 20.27
C THR A 30 -0.63 -7.26 20.21
N TYR A 31 -1.09 -6.90 18.99
CA TYR A 31 -2.40 -6.26 18.76
C TYR A 31 -3.01 -6.83 17.47
N GLY A 32 -4.31 -6.72 17.32
CA GLY A 32 -5.01 -7.07 16.09
C GLY A 32 -4.60 -6.14 14.93
N VAL A 33 -4.61 -6.66 13.70
CA VAL A 33 -4.35 -5.82 12.51
C VAL A 33 -5.49 -4.85 12.21
N ASP A 34 -6.66 -5.05 12.78
CA ASP A 34 -7.84 -4.17 12.71
C ASP A 34 -7.82 -3.06 13.78
N GLU A 35 -6.83 -3.07 14.67
CA GLU A 35 -6.62 -2.01 15.64
C GLU A 35 -5.71 -0.91 15.08
N PHE A 36 -6.01 0.35 15.41
CA PHE A 36 -5.18 1.47 14.99
C PHE A 36 -4.20 1.87 16.09
N HIS A 37 -2.94 1.54 15.89
CA HIS A 37 -1.84 1.94 16.76
C HIS A 37 -0.73 2.60 15.97
N THR A 38 -0.26 3.77 16.39
CA THR A 38 0.92 4.45 15.83
C THR A 38 2.21 3.98 16.48
N ARG A 39 2.10 3.43 17.68
CA ARG A 39 3.20 2.90 18.49
C ARG A 39 2.65 1.86 19.47
N CYS A 40 3.54 1.05 20.00
CA CYS A 40 3.22 0.12 21.09
C CYS A 40 2.65 0.89 22.30
N THR A 41 1.45 0.51 22.75
CA THR A 41 0.81 1.17 23.89
C THR A 41 1.47 0.81 25.23
N ARG A 42 2.27 -0.26 25.26
CA ARG A 42 2.95 -0.76 26.47
C ARG A 42 4.31 -0.08 26.71
N CYS A 43 5.12 0.10 25.67
CA CYS A 43 6.48 0.65 25.81
C CYS A 43 6.77 1.88 24.91
N GLY A 44 5.87 2.25 24.01
CA GLY A 44 6.04 3.39 23.12
C GLY A 44 6.89 3.12 21.88
N ASP A 45 7.40 1.92 21.68
CA ASP A 45 8.26 1.56 20.56
C ASP A 45 7.44 1.29 19.28
N LEU A 46 8.12 1.08 18.16
CA LEU A 46 7.49 0.82 16.88
C LEU A 46 6.80 -0.56 16.85
N LEU A 47 5.82 -0.68 15.96
CA LEU A 47 5.12 -1.93 15.68
C LEU A 47 5.50 -2.44 14.29
N ASP A 48 5.55 -3.75 14.16
CA ASP A 48 5.73 -4.50 12.93
C ASP A 48 4.49 -5.36 12.66
N ILE A 49 4.22 -5.69 11.40
CA ILE A 49 3.20 -6.66 11.04
C ILE A 49 3.84 -8.03 10.89
N ALA A 50 3.46 -8.93 11.76
CA ALA A 50 3.89 -10.32 11.73
C ALA A 50 2.80 -11.22 11.11
N TYR A 51 3.22 -12.27 10.45
CA TYR A 51 2.34 -13.25 9.81
C TYR A 51 2.58 -14.64 10.40
N ASP A 52 1.50 -15.36 10.64
CA ASP A 52 1.55 -16.78 10.99
C ASP A 52 1.63 -17.61 9.70
N TRP A 53 2.85 -17.93 9.25
CA TRP A 53 3.08 -18.65 8.01
C TRP A 53 2.66 -20.12 8.08
N ASP A 54 2.52 -20.70 9.26
CA ASP A 54 2.02 -22.07 9.43
C ASP A 54 0.53 -22.16 9.07
N ARG A 55 -0.21 -21.06 9.28
CA ARG A 55 -1.63 -20.93 8.93
C ARG A 55 -1.88 -20.30 7.57
N ASN A 56 -0.84 -19.76 6.93
CA ASN A 56 -0.94 -19.08 5.64
C ASN A 56 -0.23 -19.88 4.56
N PRO A 57 -0.91 -20.82 3.88
CA PRO A 57 -0.30 -21.51 2.76
C PRO A 57 0.01 -20.50 1.65
N VAL A 58 1.28 -20.44 1.26
CA VAL A 58 1.76 -19.57 0.18
C VAL A 58 2.16 -20.41 -1.04
N PRO A 59 2.03 -19.88 -2.25
CA PRO A 59 2.59 -20.50 -3.45
C PRO A 59 4.08 -20.75 -3.29
N ARG A 60 4.54 -21.89 -3.80
CA ARG A 60 5.93 -22.35 -3.63
C ARG A 60 6.90 -21.69 -4.59
N SER A 61 6.38 -21.03 -5.64
CA SER A 61 7.19 -20.41 -6.67
C SER A 61 6.54 -19.16 -7.26
N LEU A 62 7.35 -18.28 -7.85
CA LEU A 62 6.85 -17.12 -8.60
C LEU A 62 6.02 -17.55 -9.82
N TYR A 63 6.27 -18.75 -10.37
CA TYR A 63 5.51 -19.28 -11.49
C TYR A 63 4.03 -19.48 -11.15
N GLU A 64 3.71 -19.93 -9.93
CA GLU A 64 2.34 -20.06 -9.47
C GLU A 64 1.62 -18.70 -9.41
N PHE A 65 2.33 -17.64 -8.96
CA PHE A 65 1.79 -16.28 -8.98
C PHE A 65 1.55 -15.78 -10.41
N GLU A 66 2.45 -16.08 -11.34
CA GLU A 66 2.29 -15.72 -12.76
C GLU A 66 1.08 -16.43 -13.40
N GLN A 67 0.85 -17.70 -13.07
CA GLN A 67 -0.35 -18.41 -13.53
C GLN A 67 -1.65 -17.76 -13.01
N MET A 68 -1.67 -17.30 -11.76
CA MET A 68 -2.82 -16.59 -11.21
C MET A 68 -3.03 -15.21 -11.89
N TRP A 69 -1.97 -14.57 -12.35
CA TRP A 69 -2.04 -13.29 -13.04
C TRP A 69 -2.72 -13.35 -14.43
N THR A 70 -2.89 -14.51 -15.01
CA THR A 70 -3.67 -14.67 -16.25
C THR A 70 -5.13 -14.22 -16.10
N ARG A 71 -5.65 -14.12 -14.88
CA ARG A 71 -6.99 -13.61 -14.56
C ARG A 71 -7.02 -12.08 -14.51
N ARG A 72 -6.65 -11.42 -15.60
CA ARG A 72 -6.54 -9.94 -15.69
C ARG A 72 -7.86 -9.18 -15.53
N TRP A 73 -9.00 -9.84 -15.66
CA TRP A 73 -10.32 -9.25 -15.39
C TRP A 73 -10.68 -9.18 -13.88
N ASP A 74 -9.93 -9.85 -13.02
CA ASP A 74 -10.02 -9.71 -11.58
C ASP A 74 -9.14 -8.53 -11.14
N PRO A 75 -9.70 -7.40 -10.67
CA PRO A 75 -8.93 -6.23 -10.28
C PRO A 75 -7.84 -6.52 -9.25
N ILE A 76 -8.11 -7.45 -8.32
CA ILE A 76 -7.14 -7.86 -7.29
C ILE A 76 -5.95 -8.58 -7.93
N ARG A 77 -6.21 -9.53 -8.83
CA ARG A 77 -5.15 -10.23 -9.55
C ARG A 77 -4.45 -9.36 -10.60
N PHE A 78 -5.11 -8.32 -11.09
CA PHE A 78 -4.50 -7.34 -11.97
C PHE A 78 -3.56 -6.38 -11.23
N SER A 79 -3.79 -6.08 -9.95
CA SER A 79 -2.88 -5.27 -9.13
C SER A 79 -1.47 -5.87 -9.09
N GLY A 80 -0.46 -5.04 -9.24
CA GLY A 80 0.94 -5.48 -9.09
C GLY A 80 1.31 -5.81 -7.65
N VAL A 81 0.55 -5.33 -6.67
CA VAL A 81 0.73 -5.62 -5.24
C VAL A 81 -0.18 -6.77 -4.81
N TRP A 82 -1.48 -6.66 -5.01
CA TRP A 82 -2.45 -7.63 -4.49
C TRP A 82 -2.49 -8.95 -5.26
N ARG A 83 -1.86 -9.04 -6.42
CA ARG A 83 -1.61 -10.34 -7.05
C ARG A 83 -0.80 -11.28 -6.14
N PHE A 84 -0.05 -10.71 -5.21
CA PHE A 84 0.73 -11.40 -4.18
C PHE A 84 0.04 -11.41 -2.81
N ARG A 85 -1.29 -11.30 -2.75
CA ARG A 85 -2.06 -11.23 -1.51
C ARG A 85 -1.81 -12.40 -0.55
N GLU A 86 -1.38 -13.55 -1.06
CA GLU A 86 -1.00 -14.70 -0.25
C GLU A 86 0.23 -14.41 0.62
N LEU A 87 1.06 -13.43 0.22
CA LEU A 87 2.17 -12.89 1.01
C LEU A 87 1.77 -11.70 1.89
N LEU A 88 0.54 -11.21 1.77
CA LEU A 88 -0.02 -10.08 2.51
C LEU A 88 -1.38 -10.45 3.13
N PRO A 89 -1.44 -11.53 3.94
CA PRO A 89 -2.71 -12.13 4.39
C PRO A 89 -3.38 -11.37 5.54
N TYR A 90 -3.15 -10.06 5.66
CA TYR A 90 -3.74 -9.25 6.73
C TYR A 90 -5.12 -8.70 6.39
N ALA A 91 -5.52 -8.69 5.11
CA ALA A 91 -6.74 -8.04 4.68
C ALA A 91 -7.77 -9.04 4.10
N PRO A 92 -9.04 -8.94 4.52
CA PRO A 92 -10.14 -9.62 3.85
C PRO A 92 -10.29 -9.12 2.41
N ILE A 93 -10.66 -10.00 1.49
CA ILE A 93 -10.74 -9.69 0.04
C ILE A 93 -11.66 -8.50 -0.23
N GLU A 94 -12.79 -8.43 0.44
CA GLU A 94 -13.79 -7.36 0.31
C GLU A 94 -13.32 -5.99 0.82
N LYS A 95 -12.22 -5.95 1.55
CA LYS A 95 -11.60 -4.73 2.06
C LYS A 95 -10.43 -4.25 1.22
N ILE A 96 -9.94 -5.08 0.30
CA ILE A 96 -8.80 -4.74 -0.56
C ILE A 96 -9.13 -3.53 -1.44
N VAL A 97 -8.20 -2.58 -1.44
CA VAL A 97 -8.24 -1.38 -2.28
C VAL A 97 -7.13 -1.48 -3.31
N THR A 98 -7.46 -1.32 -4.58
CA THR A 98 -6.50 -1.25 -5.68
C THR A 98 -7.00 -0.31 -6.77
N VAL A 99 -6.08 0.33 -7.46
CA VAL A 99 -6.32 1.18 -8.65
C VAL A 99 -5.50 0.68 -9.84
N GLY A 100 -4.99 -0.56 -9.77
CA GLY A 100 -4.15 -1.18 -10.79
C GLY A 100 -2.68 -0.78 -10.71
N GLU A 101 -2.21 -0.37 -9.54
CA GLU A 101 -0.80 -0.05 -9.25
C GLU A 101 0.13 -1.23 -9.47
N GLY A 102 1.43 -0.94 -9.66
CA GLY A 102 2.48 -1.93 -9.78
C GLY A 102 2.61 -2.59 -11.16
N GLN A 103 1.81 -2.19 -12.14
CA GLN A 103 1.92 -2.62 -13.55
C GLN A 103 3.01 -1.81 -14.27
N THR A 104 4.25 -1.95 -13.83
CA THR A 104 5.37 -1.14 -14.28
C THR A 104 6.29 -1.93 -15.21
N LEU A 105 6.92 -1.21 -16.17
CA LEU A 105 7.80 -1.79 -17.15
C LEU A 105 9.19 -2.05 -16.55
N LEU A 106 9.69 -3.27 -16.73
CA LEU A 106 11.08 -3.62 -16.51
C LEU A 106 11.80 -3.68 -17.86
N GLN A 107 12.66 -2.71 -18.14
CA GLN A 107 13.33 -2.52 -19.41
C GLN A 107 14.81 -2.85 -19.34
N GLN A 108 15.32 -3.67 -20.26
CA GLN A 108 16.76 -3.86 -20.43
C GLN A 108 17.40 -2.56 -20.95
N ALA A 109 18.47 -2.12 -20.32
CA ALA A 109 19.08 -0.80 -20.53
C ALA A 109 20.57 -0.90 -20.94
N ASP A 110 20.86 -1.50 -22.09
CA ASP A 110 22.23 -1.79 -22.53
C ASP A 110 23.06 -0.53 -22.78
N ASN A 111 22.44 0.57 -23.23
CA ASN A 111 23.17 1.83 -23.43
C ASN A 111 23.64 2.42 -22.09
N VAL A 112 22.76 2.37 -21.08
CA VAL A 112 23.11 2.80 -19.71
C VAL A 112 24.14 1.86 -19.11
N ALA A 113 23.98 0.55 -19.31
CA ALA A 113 24.94 -0.45 -18.85
C ALA A 113 26.36 -0.18 -19.38
N ARG A 114 26.50 0.08 -20.68
CA ARG A 114 27.80 0.46 -21.28
C ARG A 114 28.36 1.75 -20.67
N TYR A 115 27.51 2.76 -20.50
CA TYR A 115 27.94 4.05 -19.93
C TYR A 115 28.48 3.93 -18.51
N VAL A 116 27.88 3.08 -17.66
CA VAL A 116 28.29 2.87 -16.27
C VAL A 116 29.25 1.67 -16.07
N GLY A 117 29.74 1.05 -17.15
CA GLY A 117 30.71 -0.06 -17.09
C GLY A 117 30.09 -1.40 -16.70
N ILE A 118 28.79 -1.57 -16.80
CA ILE A 118 28.11 -2.86 -16.59
C ILE A 118 28.02 -3.60 -17.95
N ARG A 119 28.22 -4.92 -17.92
CA ARG A 119 28.10 -5.75 -19.12
C ARG A 119 26.66 -5.66 -19.67
N PRO A 120 26.48 -5.48 -21.01
CA PRO A 120 25.17 -5.53 -21.67
C PRO A 120 24.38 -6.80 -21.30
N GLY A 121 23.07 -6.68 -21.20
CA GLY A 121 22.16 -7.74 -20.73
C GLY A 121 22.10 -7.94 -19.22
N LYS A 122 22.83 -7.15 -18.42
CA LYS A 122 22.89 -7.27 -16.96
C LYS A 122 22.29 -6.09 -16.19
N LEU A 123 21.82 -5.06 -16.90
CA LEU A 123 21.14 -3.91 -16.29
C LEU A 123 19.71 -3.82 -16.80
N HIS A 124 18.77 -3.82 -15.87
CA HIS A 124 17.36 -3.57 -16.14
C HIS A 124 16.90 -2.40 -15.27
N LEU A 125 16.09 -1.54 -15.86
CA LEU A 125 15.50 -0.37 -15.19
C LEU A 125 13.99 -0.59 -15.07
N GLN A 126 13.46 -0.46 -13.87
CA GLN A 126 12.04 -0.50 -13.63
C GLN A 126 11.47 0.92 -13.65
N TYR A 127 10.48 1.15 -14.52
CA TYR A 127 9.89 2.46 -14.69
C TYR A 127 8.66 2.66 -13.80
N GLU A 128 8.88 3.09 -12.57
CA GLU A 128 7.84 3.34 -11.57
C GLU A 128 6.91 4.53 -11.91
N GLY A 129 7.29 5.34 -12.89
CA GLY A 129 6.44 6.42 -13.41
C GLY A 129 5.17 5.94 -14.13
N MET A 130 5.05 4.64 -14.42
CA MET A 130 3.82 4.04 -14.98
C MET A 130 2.72 3.77 -13.95
N ASN A 131 3.01 3.93 -12.67
CA ASN A 131 1.97 3.84 -11.63
C ASN A 131 0.92 4.96 -11.81
N PRO A 132 -0.32 4.76 -11.36
CA PRO A 132 -1.44 5.70 -11.57
C PRO A 132 -1.16 7.14 -11.14
N SER A 133 -0.46 7.38 -10.02
CA SER A 133 -0.04 8.75 -9.62
C SER A 133 1.30 9.18 -10.20
N GLY A 134 1.94 8.33 -11.01
CA GLY A 134 3.27 8.57 -11.59
C GLY A 134 4.42 8.25 -10.64
N SER A 135 4.25 7.41 -9.63
CA SER A 135 5.35 7.02 -8.73
C SER A 135 5.09 5.69 -8.00
N PHE A 136 6.18 5.09 -7.51
CA PHE A 136 6.16 3.87 -6.70
C PHE A 136 5.38 4.00 -5.37
N LYS A 137 5.00 5.22 -4.96
CA LYS A 137 4.22 5.44 -3.74
C LYS A 137 2.87 4.74 -3.79
N ASP A 138 2.34 4.50 -4.98
CA ASP A 138 1.07 3.80 -5.17
C ASP A 138 1.10 2.37 -4.64
N ASN A 139 2.25 1.70 -4.73
CA ASN A 139 2.42 0.34 -4.21
C ASN A 139 2.22 0.25 -2.68
N GLY A 140 2.71 1.26 -1.94
CA GLY A 140 2.47 1.34 -0.50
C GLY A 140 1.08 1.90 -0.16
N MET A 141 0.57 2.79 -1.02
CA MET A 141 -0.71 3.46 -0.77
C MET A 141 -1.89 2.48 -0.90
N CYS A 142 -1.85 1.51 -1.82
CA CYS A 142 -2.89 0.48 -1.91
C CYS A 142 -3.01 -0.33 -0.61
N ALA A 143 -1.89 -0.71 0.00
CA ALA A 143 -1.87 -1.40 1.28
C ALA A 143 -2.39 -0.50 2.42
N ALA A 144 -1.94 0.75 2.47
CA ALA A 144 -2.39 1.71 3.48
C ALA A 144 -3.89 1.99 3.39
N PHE A 145 -4.44 2.17 2.18
CA PHE A 145 -5.87 2.37 1.96
C PHE A 145 -6.70 1.12 2.26
N THR A 146 -6.16 -0.06 2.00
CA THR A 146 -6.78 -1.32 2.40
C THR A 146 -6.92 -1.39 3.92
N HIS A 147 -5.84 -1.13 4.67
CA HIS A 147 -5.90 -1.10 6.12
C HIS A 147 -6.86 0.00 6.63
N ALA A 148 -6.81 1.20 6.07
CA ALA A 148 -7.72 2.27 6.43
C ALA A 148 -9.20 1.90 6.18
N ASN A 149 -9.49 1.17 5.11
CA ASN A 149 -10.82 0.64 4.81
C ASN A 149 -11.25 -0.45 5.83
N MET A 150 -10.31 -1.27 6.31
CA MET A 150 -10.58 -2.27 7.34
C MET A 150 -11.02 -1.64 8.65
N ILE A 151 -10.32 -0.60 9.09
CA ILE A 151 -10.60 0.10 10.36
C ILE A 151 -11.69 1.17 10.23
N GLY A 152 -12.30 1.33 9.05
CA GLY A 152 -13.39 2.29 8.83
C GLY A 152 -12.96 3.76 8.87
N ALA A 153 -11.72 4.07 8.51
CA ALA A 153 -11.22 5.43 8.46
C ALA A 153 -11.99 6.27 7.44
N ARG A 154 -12.28 7.52 7.78
CA ARG A 154 -13.00 8.48 6.92
C ARG A 154 -12.10 9.59 6.37
N ARG A 155 -10.89 9.69 6.85
CA ARG A 155 -9.89 10.68 6.43
C ARG A 155 -8.53 10.00 6.35
N ALA A 156 -7.77 10.37 5.33
CA ALA A 156 -6.37 10.01 5.20
C ALA A 156 -5.55 11.29 5.18
N ALA A 157 -4.46 11.32 5.93
CA ALA A 157 -3.62 12.51 6.01
C ALA A 157 -2.15 12.16 5.82
N CYS A 158 -1.39 13.09 5.23
CA CYS A 158 0.07 13.00 5.21
C CYS A 158 0.71 14.38 5.29
N ALA A 159 1.92 14.43 5.81
CA ALA A 159 2.80 15.58 5.77
C ALA A 159 3.84 15.36 4.65
N SER A 160 3.56 15.85 3.45
CA SER A 160 4.43 15.66 2.28
C SER A 160 4.12 16.67 1.19
N THR A 161 5.18 17.16 0.52
CA THR A 161 5.06 18.01 -0.67
C THR A 161 5.39 17.26 -1.97
N GLY A 162 5.51 15.93 -1.91
CA GLY A 162 6.02 15.11 -3.01
C GLY A 162 5.08 13.98 -3.43
N ASN A 163 5.68 12.88 -3.86
CA ASN A 163 4.94 11.73 -4.41
C ASN A 163 3.93 11.10 -3.44
N THR A 164 4.18 11.18 -2.12
CA THR A 164 3.26 10.62 -1.12
C THR A 164 1.93 11.38 -1.10
N SER A 165 1.97 12.71 -1.14
CA SER A 165 0.78 13.55 -1.18
C SER A 165 -0.01 13.35 -2.48
N ALA A 166 0.69 13.28 -3.62
CA ALA A 166 0.05 13.04 -4.92
C ALA A 166 -0.65 11.67 -4.96
N SER A 167 0.02 10.64 -4.48
CA SER A 167 -0.55 9.28 -4.41
C SER A 167 -1.76 9.21 -3.46
N LEU A 168 -1.65 9.78 -2.24
CA LEU A 168 -2.75 9.83 -1.29
C LEU A 168 -3.98 10.56 -1.88
N ALA A 169 -3.75 11.72 -2.50
CA ALA A 169 -4.81 12.51 -3.13
C ALA A 169 -5.49 11.73 -4.26
N MET A 170 -4.72 11.08 -5.13
CA MET A 170 -5.24 10.25 -6.20
C MET A 170 -6.08 9.09 -5.67
N TYR A 171 -5.59 8.36 -4.66
CA TYR A 171 -6.36 7.27 -4.05
C TYR A 171 -7.66 7.75 -3.43
N CYS A 172 -7.66 8.89 -2.73
CA CYS A 172 -8.89 9.50 -2.20
C CYS A 172 -9.88 9.84 -3.31
N ALA A 173 -9.41 10.45 -4.40
CA ALA A 173 -10.25 10.86 -5.52
C ALA A 173 -10.87 9.66 -6.27
N VAL A 174 -10.07 8.64 -6.55
CA VAL A 174 -10.51 7.48 -7.34
C VAL A 174 -11.39 6.54 -6.53
N THR A 175 -11.01 6.26 -5.28
CA THR A 175 -11.74 5.29 -4.45
C THR A 175 -12.94 5.89 -3.74
N GLN A 176 -12.94 7.20 -3.49
CA GLN A 176 -13.96 7.94 -2.73
C GLN A 176 -14.24 7.38 -1.31
N LEU A 177 -13.33 6.55 -0.80
CA LEU A 177 -13.46 5.93 0.53
C LEU A 177 -13.19 6.94 1.65
N MET A 178 -12.25 7.86 1.42
CA MET A 178 -11.78 8.80 2.42
C MET A 178 -11.56 10.19 1.83
N LYS A 179 -11.60 11.22 2.69
CA LYS A 179 -11.17 12.57 2.33
C LYS A 179 -9.67 12.72 2.61
N GLY A 180 -8.93 13.22 1.61
CA GLY A 180 -7.49 13.48 1.70
C GLY A 180 -7.20 14.82 2.36
N VAL A 181 -6.27 14.83 3.33
CA VAL A 181 -5.74 16.04 3.96
C VAL A 181 -4.22 16.04 3.83
N ILE A 182 -3.67 17.09 3.26
CA ILE A 182 -2.22 17.20 3.02
C ILE A 182 -1.69 18.38 3.84
N PHE A 183 -0.76 18.11 4.72
CA PHE A 183 -0.03 19.13 5.47
C PHE A 183 1.27 19.47 4.74
N ILE A 184 1.51 20.75 4.52
CA ILE A 184 2.73 21.27 3.88
C ILE A 184 3.40 22.30 4.79
N GLY A 185 4.72 22.16 4.97
CA GLY A 185 5.52 23.17 5.64
C GLY A 185 5.78 24.38 4.74
N SER A 186 6.06 25.54 5.34
CA SER A 186 6.45 26.73 4.59
C SER A 186 7.91 26.60 4.13
N GLY A 187 8.18 26.50 2.83
CA GLY A 187 9.53 26.71 2.31
C GLY A 187 10.05 25.75 1.25
N LYS A 188 9.80 24.47 1.30
CA LYS A 188 10.27 23.50 0.28
C LYS A 188 9.11 22.78 -0.38
N ILE A 189 8.53 23.40 -1.41
CA ILE A 189 7.37 22.84 -2.11
C ILE A 189 7.79 22.33 -3.48
N SER A 190 7.52 21.05 -3.75
CA SER A 190 7.52 20.50 -5.11
C SER A 190 6.22 20.91 -5.80
N TYR A 191 6.22 22.04 -6.49
CA TYR A 191 5.01 22.63 -7.09
C TYR A 191 4.26 21.66 -8.00
N GLY A 192 4.94 20.87 -8.81
CA GLY A 192 4.28 19.89 -9.70
C GLY A 192 3.49 18.81 -8.95
N LYS A 193 4.00 18.35 -7.81
CA LYS A 193 3.29 17.33 -7.01
C LYS A 193 2.21 17.94 -6.13
N LEU A 194 2.40 19.17 -5.67
CA LEU A 194 1.36 19.92 -4.97
C LEU A 194 0.18 20.22 -5.92
N SER A 195 0.46 20.70 -7.12
CA SER A 195 -0.55 20.93 -8.16
C SER A 195 -1.36 19.66 -8.42
N GLN A 196 -0.69 18.53 -8.61
CA GLN A 196 -1.34 17.23 -8.81
C GLN A 196 -2.27 16.87 -7.63
N ALA A 197 -1.85 17.10 -6.40
CA ALA A 197 -2.65 16.81 -5.23
C ALA A 197 -3.89 17.72 -5.11
N LEU A 198 -3.75 18.99 -5.47
CA LEU A 198 -4.86 19.96 -5.52
C LEU A 198 -5.88 19.60 -6.61
N GLU A 199 -5.42 19.20 -7.79
CA GLU A 199 -6.27 18.79 -8.92
C GLU A 199 -7.10 17.53 -8.58
N TYR A 200 -6.57 16.63 -7.73
CA TYR A 200 -7.33 15.50 -7.18
C TYR A 200 -8.28 15.90 -6.05
N GLY A 201 -8.39 17.18 -5.70
CA GLY A 201 -9.35 17.69 -4.72
C GLY A 201 -8.99 17.42 -3.25
N ALA A 202 -7.72 17.13 -2.94
CA ALA A 202 -7.29 16.98 -1.55
C ALA A 202 -7.25 18.34 -0.82
N LEU A 203 -7.74 18.35 0.43
CA LEU A 203 -7.60 19.52 1.30
C LEU A 203 -6.12 19.74 1.65
N THR A 204 -5.58 20.87 1.24
CA THR A 204 -4.20 21.23 1.55
C THR A 204 -4.15 22.27 2.66
N VAL A 205 -3.40 21.98 3.71
CA VAL A 205 -3.20 22.86 4.87
C VAL A 205 -1.73 23.23 4.96
N GLN A 206 -1.45 24.51 4.80
CA GLN A 206 -0.10 25.03 5.00
C GLN A 206 0.12 25.35 6.48
N ILE A 207 1.22 24.83 7.04
CA ILE A 207 1.63 25.09 8.41
C ILE A 207 2.72 26.15 8.39
N ALA A 208 2.53 27.23 9.16
CA ALA A 208 3.55 28.23 9.35
C ALA A 208 4.63 27.70 10.31
N GLY A 209 5.85 27.55 9.80
CA GLY A 209 7.00 26.96 10.51
C GLY A 209 7.61 25.80 9.71
N ASP A 210 8.79 25.36 10.14
CA ASP A 210 9.51 24.22 9.59
C ASP A 210 8.99 22.90 10.16
#